data_1b338d0c0ba690e5d2e30286418f1b72
#
_entry.id   1b338d0c0ba690e5d2e30286418f1b72
#
_cell.length_a   1.000
_cell.length_b   1.000
_cell.length_c   1.000
_cell.angle_alpha   90.00
_cell.angle_beta   90.00
_cell.angle_gamma   90.00
#
_symmetry.space_group_name_H-M   'P 1'
#
loop_
_entity.id
_entity.type
_entity.pdbx_description
1 polymer ?
#
loop_
_entity_poly.entity_id
_entity_poly.type
_entity_poly.pdbx_seq_one_letter_code
_entity_poly.pdbx_strand_id
1 'polypeptide(L)'
;WQANNLAPRILMPIETFKIKVNELYQQYSYEDTPLKLEVLTCIADDLARFYGVSRQSALIRMIETGCPEAKSVLQAINEKEWHSYVSLEDVFYEYSINGDFRKLIDSGRFKYVDGYVVINDEKYITADETGKATLAEYAWDNLDECTLSFGWQRIRRASAKEVLPEIIFHRENDEQDISKYDANHNTAVLQLSEDLQRRNKNFEENEKIHLLSTANKNCWEYIFEVINIKGISKAHFCTLTELGEENYRKAEKGLKNDPTVRTIVAIGVGLSLDIETVDKMLYLAGRSFKDTPEDRALRFCITGLSGHPISDCNDFLAARGYETLGTKQRL
;
A
#
# COMPACT_ATOMS: atom_id res chain seq x y z
N TRP A 1 -10.35 15.50 30.51
CA TRP A 1 -9.32 16.55 30.54
C TRP A 1 -8.14 16.15 31.44
N GLN A 2 -8.36 15.66 32.66
CA GLN A 2 -7.30 15.27 33.59
C GLN A 2 -6.48 14.06 33.10
N ALA A 3 -7.11 13.05 32.53
CA ALA A 3 -6.43 11.87 31.99
C ALA A 3 -5.47 12.23 30.84
N ASN A 4 -5.90 13.10 29.94
CA ASN A 4 -5.10 13.51 28.79
C ASN A 4 -3.90 14.41 29.17
N ASN A 5 -3.93 15.05 30.34
CA ASN A 5 -2.82 15.85 30.84
C ASN A 5 -1.85 15.07 31.75
N LEU A 6 -2.33 14.03 32.44
CA LEU A 6 -1.51 13.28 33.38
C LEU A 6 -0.72 12.16 32.70
N ALA A 7 -1.34 11.44 31.78
CA ALA A 7 -0.70 10.32 31.10
C ALA A 7 0.61 10.71 30.37
N PRO A 8 0.68 11.82 29.60
CA PRO A 8 1.93 12.24 28.99
C PRO A 8 3.03 12.56 29.98
N ARG A 9 2.68 13.09 31.16
CA ARG A 9 3.67 13.44 32.20
C ARG A 9 4.25 12.22 32.91
N ILE A 10 3.48 11.14 33.04
CA ILE A 10 3.94 9.86 33.59
C ILE A 10 4.79 9.12 32.56
N LEU A 11 4.32 9.03 31.31
CA LEU A 11 5.01 8.30 30.25
C LEU A 11 6.29 9.01 29.78
N MET A 12 6.30 10.34 29.81
CA MET A 12 7.42 11.20 29.37
C MET A 12 7.87 12.14 30.52
N PRO A 13 8.59 11.63 31.55
CA PRO A 13 9.08 12.46 32.66
C PRO A 13 9.99 13.57 32.12
N ILE A 14 9.85 14.78 32.67
CA ILE A 14 10.44 16.01 32.10
C ILE A 14 11.96 15.92 31.95
N GLU A 15 12.64 15.34 32.95
CA GLU A 15 14.10 15.30 32.97
C GLU A 15 14.65 14.35 31.87
N THR A 16 14.12 13.13 31.81
CA THR A 16 14.52 12.15 30.80
C THR A 16 14.10 12.59 29.40
N PHE A 17 12.94 13.25 29.26
CA PHE A 17 12.46 13.76 28.00
C PHE A 17 13.37 14.86 27.44
N LYS A 18 13.80 15.83 28.25
CA LYS A 18 14.73 16.89 27.84
C LYS A 18 16.08 16.32 27.41
N ILE A 19 16.59 15.34 28.16
CA ILE A 19 17.86 14.68 27.79
C ILE A 19 17.72 14.04 26.40
N LYS A 20 16.63 13.30 26.18
CA LYS A 20 16.38 12.61 24.89
C LYS A 20 16.18 13.58 23.72
N VAL A 21 15.48 14.69 23.95
CA VAL A 21 15.32 15.77 22.95
C VAL A 21 16.69 16.34 22.57
N ASN A 22 17.55 16.64 23.55
CA ASN A 22 18.87 17.17 23.28
C ASN A 22 19.79 16.19 22.52
N GLU A 23 19.72 14.90 22.85
CA GLU A 23 20.42 13.85 22.09
C GLU A 23 20.00 13.85 20.63
N LEU A 24 18.69 13.91 20.38
CA LEU A 24 18.14 13.93 19.03
C LEU A 24 18.47 15.22 18.28
N TYR A 25 18.48 16.38 18.97
CA TYR A 25 18.91 17.64 18.37
C TYR A 25 20.37 17.54 17.86
N GLN A 26 21.25 16.92 18.63
CA GLN A 26 22.63 16.70 18.20
C GLN A 26 22.69 15.67 17.06
N GLN A 27 21.98 14.57 17.18
CA GLN A 27 21.93 13.52 16.16
C GLN A 27 21.47 14.04 14.80
N TYR A 28 20.49 14.94 14.78
CA TYR A 28 19.94 15.53 13.57
C TYR A 28 20.59 16.85 13.17
N SER A 29 21.64 17.29 13.87
CA SER A 29 22.29 18.60 13.65
C SER A 29 21.26 19.75 13.57
N TYR A 30 20.30 19.76 14.51
CA TYR A 30 19.13 20.67 14.47
C TYR A 30 19.53 22.15 14.37
N GLU A 31 20.60 22.55 15.05
CA GLU A 31 21.04 23.97 15.04
C GLU A 31 21.56 24.42 13.66
N ASP A 32 22.18 23.50 12.92
CA ASP A 32 22.89 23.81 11.67
C ASP A 32 22.02 23.58 10.42
N THR A 33 20.81 23.05 10.57
CA THR A 33 19.94 22.73 9.42
C THR A 33 19.02 23.88 9.04
N PRO A 34 18.86 24.18 7.73
CA PRO A 34 17.81 25.07 7.25
C PRO A 34 16.41 24.46 7.31
N LEU A 35 16.31 23.13 7.47
CA LEU A 35 15.07 22.34 7.45
C LEU A 35 14.54 22.07 8.87
N LYS A 36 14.40 23.15 9.67
CA LYS A 36 14.03 23.07 11.10
C LYS A 36 12.72 22.32 11.34
N LEU A 37 11.71 22.54 10.50
CA LEU A 37 10.37 21.96 10.68
C LEU A 37 10.38 20.45 10.45
N GLU A 38 11.07 20.05 9.39
CA GLU A 38 11.21 18.64 9.02
C GLU A 38 12.01 17.87 10.09
N VAL A 39 13.11 18.49 10.58
CA VAL A 39 13.91 17.88 11.65
C VAL A 39 13.10 17.71 12.93
N LEU A 40 12.31 18.72 13.32
CA LEU A 40 11.42 18.61 14.48
C LEU A 40 10.41 17.49 14.33
N THR A 41 9.92 17.25 13.12
CA THR A 41 9.01 16.15 12.83
C THR A 41 9.69 14.79 13.05
N CYS A 42 10.91 14.62 12.54
CA CYS A 42 11.69 13.41 12.75
C CYS A 42 12.00 13.18 14.24
N ILE A 43 12.35 14.23 14.96
CA ILE A 43 12.61 14.18 16.40
C ILE A 43 11.32 13.77 17.15
N ALA A 44 10.16 14.33 16.77
CA ALA A 44 8.89 13.97 17.38
C ALA A 44 8.54 12.49 17.14
N ASP A 45 8.84 11.95 15.96
CA ASP A 45 8.64 10.55 15.62
C ASP A 45 9.55 9.62 16.45
N ASP A 46 10.83 9.98 16.58
CA ASP A 46 11.77 9.21 17.39
C ASP A 46 11.39 9.23 18.88
N LEU A 47 10.92 10.37 19.39
CA LEU A 47 10.40 10.50 20.75
C LEU A 47 9.14 9.67 20.95
N ALA A 48 8.20 9.74 19.99
CA ALA A 48 6.96 8.98 20.03
C ALA A 48 7.25 7.47 20.11
N ARG A 49 8.19 6.99 19.29
CA ARG A 49 8.63 5.59 19.31
C ARG A 49 9.34 5.22 20.60
N PHE A 50 10.26 6.05 21.07
CA PHE A 50 11.04 5.78 22.28
C PHE A 50 10.14 5.65 23.52
N TYR A 51 9.13 6.52 23.65
CA TYR A 51 8.22 6.54 24.79
C TYR A 51 6.93 5.73 24.56
N GLY A 52 6.70 5.15 23.40
CA GLY A 52 5.48 4.41 23.08
C GLY A 52 4.22 5.27 23.10
N VAL A 53 4.32 6.52 22.62
CA VAL A 53 3.22 7.51 22.60
C VAL A 53 2.93 7.95 21.17
N SER A 54 1.81 8.66 20.95
CA SER A 54 1.55 9.27 19.63
C SER A 54 2.51 10.43 19.34
N ARG A 55 2.79 10.71 18.05
CA ARG A 55 3.54 11.89 17.60
C ARG A 55 2.96 13.19 18.18
N GLN A 56 1.65 13.32 18.16
CA GLN A 56 0.96 14.48 18.72
C GLN A 56 1.27 14.65 20.21
N SER A 57 1.25 13.56 21.00
CA SER A 57 1.62 13.60 22.42
C SER A 57 3.09 13.99 22.62
N ALA A 58 4.00 13.50 21.77
CA ALA A 58 5.40 13.89 21.81
C ALA A 58 5.60 15.37 21.49
N LEU A 59 4.94 15.90 20.45
CA LEU A 59 4.98 17.33 20.08
C LEU A 59 4.42 18.23 21.19
N ILE A 60 3.30 17.86 21.79
CA ILE A 60 2.74 18.61 22.95
C ILE A 60 3.76 18.63 24.08
N ARG A 61 4.41 17.49 24.34
CA ARG A 61 5.43 17.41 25.39
C ARG A 61 6.68 18.22 25.06
N MET A 62 7.11 18.28 23.80
CA MET A 62 8.18 19.14 23.36
C MET A 62 7.86 20.62 23.65
N ILE A 63 6.65 21.07 23.30
CA ILE A 63 6.19 22.44 23.58
C ILE A 63 6.21 22.73 25.08
N GLU A 64 5.67 21.82 25.91
CA GLU A 64 5.63 21.97 27.38
C GLU A 64 7.04 22.01 28.00
N THR A 65 8.02 21.36 27.38
CA THR A 65 9.38 21.24 27.92
C THR A 65 10.37 22.27 27.37
N GLY A 66 9.90 23.20 26.53
CA GLY A 66 10.67 24.39 26.11
C GLY A 66 11.08 24.40 24.64
N CYS A 67 10.42 23.64 23.77
CA CYS A 67 10.59 23.70 22.31
C CYS A 67 9.34 24.31 21.66
N PRO A 68 9.17 25.64 21.67
CA PRO A 68 7.96 26.28 21.13
C PRO A 68 7.82 26.13 19.61
N GLU A 69 8.90 25.87 18.89
CA GLU A 69 8.93 25.64 17.44
C GLU A 69 8.14 24.38 17.06
N ALA A 70 8.06 23.39 17.94
CA ALA A 70 7.23 22.20 17.76
C ALA A 70 5.72 22.53 17.59
N LYS A 71 5.30 23.74 17.97
CA LYS A 71 3.94 24.23 17.75
C LYS A 71 3.60 24.37 16.26
N SER A 72 4.56 24.80 15.46
CA SER A 72 4.35 24.90 14.00
C SER A 72 4.16 23.52 13.36
N VAL A 73 4.90 22.51 13.83
CA VAL A 73 4.69 21.12 13.39
C VAL A 73 3.31 20.61 13.82
N LEU A 74 2.92 20.88 15.07
CA LEU A 74 1.61 20.47 15.58
C LEU A 74 0.45 21.17 14.83
N GLN A 75 0.61 22.43 14.45
CA GLN A 75 -0.36 23.15 13.65
C GLN A 75 -0.48 22.55 12.24
N ALA A 76 0.64 22.30 11.58
CA ALA A 76 0.65 21.67 10.26
C ALA A 76 -0.05 20.30 10.28
N ILE A 77 0.18 19.47 11.30
CA ILE A 77 -0.53 18.20 11.49
C ILE A 77 -2.05 18.43 11.65
N ASN A 78 -2.45 19.40 12.47
CA ASN A 78 -3.87 19.69 12.70
C ASN A 78 -4.55 20.34 11.50
N GLU A 79 -3.80 21.04 10.64
CA GLU A 79 -4.29 21.65 9.40
C GLU A 79 -4.32 20.64 8.22
N LYS A 80 -4.18 19.36 8.49
CA LYS A 80 -4.19 18.27 7.49
C LYS A 80 -3.08 18.38 6.41
N GLU A 81 -2.04 19.17 6.61
CA GLU A 81 -0.93 19.31 5.65
C GLU A 81 0.09 18.14 5.71
N TRP A 82 0.04 17.33 6.78
CA TRP A 82 0.94 16.18 6.99
C TRP A 82 0.24 14.87 6.69
N HIS A 83 -0.24 14.76 5.47
CA HIS A 83 -0.78 13.49 5.01
C HIS A 83 0.37 12.58 4.57
N SER A 84 0.15 11.30 4.75
CA SER A 84 1.00 10.21 4.25
C SER A 84 1.06 10.18 2.72
N TYR A 85 0.81 11.32 2.06
CA TYR A 85 0.90 11.44 0.62
C TYR A 85 2.34 11.15 0.18
N VAL A 86 2.46 10.21 -0.73
CA VAL A 86 3.75 9.74 -1.25
C VAL A 86 3.61 9.52 -2.75
N SER A 87 4.63 9.91 -3.50
CA SER A 87 4.64 9.63 -4.94
C SER A 87 4.78 8.14 -5.21
N LEU A 88 4.22 7.67 -6.32
CA LEU A 88 4.39 6.29 -6.76
C LEU A 88 5.87 5.91 -6.93
N GLU A 89 6.71 6.88 -7.31
CA GLU A 89 8.15 6.68 -7.46
C GLU A 89 8.83 6.44 -6.12
N ASP A 90 8.47 7.19 -5.08
CA ASP A 90 9.04 7.03 -3.74
C ASP A 90 8.59 5.71 -3.13
N VAL A 91 7.32 5.31 -3.29
CA VAL A 91 6.81 4.01 -2.85
C VAL A 91 7.55 2.87 -3.53
N PHE A 92 7.74 2.95 -4.85
CA PHE A 92 8.46 1.91 -5.57
C PHE A 92 9.95 1.88 -5.25
N TYR A 93 10.56 3.05 -5.02
CA TYR A 93 11.94 3.11 -4.53
C TYR A 93 12.07 2.37 -3.21
N GLU A 94 11.18 2.66 -2.23
CA GLU A 94 11.15 1.98 -0.95
C GLU A 94 10.91 0.47 -1.10
N TYR A 95 9.94 0.08 -1.92
CA TYR A 95 9.67 -1.32 -2.25
C TYR A 95 10.91 -2.04 -2.81
N SER A 96 11.73 -1.33 -3.58
CA SER A 96 12.91 -1.89 -4.23
C SER A 96 14.07 -2.14 -3.25
N ILE A 97 14.22 -1.29 -2.23
CA ILE A 97 15.38 -1.31 -1.33
C ILE A 97 15.08 -1.87 0.06
N ASN A 98 13.85 -1.73 0.55
CA ASN A 98 13.42 -2.17 1.88
C ASN A 98 12.69 -3.51 1.81
N GLY A 99 13.37 -4.57 2.27
CA GLY A 99 12.82 -5.93 2.23
C GLY A 99 11.58 -6.12 3.11
N ASP A 100 11.45 -5.41 4.22
CA ASP A 100 10.30 -5.53 5.11
C ASP A 100 9.09 -4.77 4.55
N PHE A 101 9.30 -3.60 3.96
CA PHE A 101 8.24 -2.93 3.21
C PHE A 101 7.75 -3.76 2.02
N ARG A 102 8.69 -4.39 1.29
CA ARG A 102 8.33 -5.31 0.21
C ARG A 102 7.44 -6.44 0.68
N LYS A 103 7.82 -7.12 1.78
CA LYS A 103 7.00 -8.18 2.37
C LYS A 103 5.62 -7.70 2.76
N LEU A 104 5.52 -6.46 3.31
CA LEU A 104 4.25 -5.85 3.69
C LEU A 104 3.34 -5.64 2.47
N ILE A 105 3.86 -5.05 1.40
CA ILE A 105 3.10 -4.86 0.15
C ILE A 105 2.76 -6.22 -0.50
N ASP A 106 3.72 -7.13 -0.56
CA ASP A 106 3.52 -8.48 -1.14
C ASP A 106 2.51 -9.32 -0.35
N SER A 107 2.32 -9.05 0.94
CA SER A 107 1.28 -9.71 1.74
C SER A 107 -0.15 -9.33 1.33
N GLY A 108 -0.32 -8.30 0.48
CA GLY A 108 -1.61 -7.78 0.08
C GLY A 108 -2.34 -6.98 1.16
N ARG A 109 -1.71 -6.75 2.33
CA ARG A 109 -2.31 -5.96 3.42
C ARG A 109 -2.40 -4.47 3.10
N PHE A 110 -1.48 -3.97 2.29
CA PHE A 110 -1.43 -2.58 1.87
C PHE A 110 -1.28 -2.50 0.37
N LYS A 111 -1.83 -1.46 -0.23
CA LYS A 111 -1.64 -1.12 -1.64
C LYS A 111 -1.59 0.39 -1.85
N TYR A 112 -1.08 0.80 -3.00
CA TYR A 112 -1.00 2.20 -3.36
C TYR A 112 -2.29 2.65 -4.04
N VAL A 113 -2.94 3.69 -3.49
CA VAL A 113 -4.20 4.25 -4.00
C VAL A 113 -4.17 5.76 -3.80
N ASP A 114 -4.45 6.54 -4.85
CA ASP A 114 -4.62 7.99 -4.82
C ASP A 114 -3.48 8.79 -4.13
N GLY A 115 -2.24 8.28 -4.21
CA GLY A 115 -1.09 8.92 -3.59
C GLY A 115 -0.81 8.48 -2.16
N TYR A 116 -1.42 7.40 -1.70
CA TYR A 116 -1.27 6.87 -0.35
C TYR A 116 -0.97 5.36 -0.39
N VAL A 117 -0.24 4.87 0.59
CA VAL A 117 -0.15 3.43 0.87
C VAL A 117 -1.18 3.11 1.95
N VAL A 118 -2.25 2.45 1.55
CA VAL A 118 -3.49 2.28 2.33
C VAL A 118 -3.68 0.83 2.71
N ILE A 119 -4.25 0.59 3.89
CA ILE A 119 -4.73 -0.73 4.29
C ILE A 119 -5.71 -1.25 3.23
N ASN A 120 -5.47 -2.44 2.73
CA ASN A 120 -6.30 -3.08 1.70
C ASN A 120 -7.58 -3.63 2.31
N ASP A 121 -8.48 -2.73 2.70
CA ASP A 121 -9.79 -3.03 3.26
C ASP A 121 -10.85 -2.19 2.54
N GLU A 122 -12.02 -2.78 2.31
CA GLU A 122 -13.13 -2.12 1.62
C GLU A 122 -13.73 -0.94 2.41
N LYS A 123 -13.45 -0.84 3.70
CA LYS A 123 -13.76 0.34 4.52
C LYS A 123 -13.01 1.57 4.00
N TYR A 124 -11.81 1.37 3.47
CA TYR A 124 -10.91 2.44 3.07
C TYR A 124 -10.75 2.58 1.57
N ILE A 125 -11.01 1.52 0.82
CA ILE A 125 -10.82 1.48 -0.63
C ILE A 125 -12.11 1.05 -1.31
N THR A 126 -12.51 1.80 -2.31
CA THR A 126 -13.63 1.51 -3.20
C THR A 126 -13.14 1.41 -4.64
N ALA A 127 -14.03 1.10 -5.56
CA ALA A 127 -13.75 1.17 -7.00
C ALA A 127 -14.58 2.29 -7.61
N ASP A 128 -13.98 3.07 -8.51
CA ASP A 128 -14.68 4.05 -9.30
C ASP A 128 -15.56 3.40 -10.41
N GLU A 129 -16.23 4.21 -11.22
CA GLU A 129 -17.07 3.74 -12.33
C GLU A 129 -16.31 2.92 -13.37
N THR A 130 -14.98 3.07 -13.43
CA THR A 130 -14.10 2.33 -14.35
C THR A 130 -13.57 1.03 -13.74
N GLY A 131 -13.82 0.80 -12.44
CA GLY A 131 -13.29 -0.33 -11.68
C GLY A 131 -11.90 -0.09 -11.09
N LYS A 132 -11.35 1.13 -11.19
CA LYS A 132 -10.07 1.51 -10.59
C LYS A 132 -10.24 1.71 -9.09
N ALA A 133 -9.25 1.22 -8.32
CA ALA A 133 -9.19 1.44 -6.88
C ALA A 133 -9.03 2.93 -6.55
N THR A 134 -9.89 3.44 -5.68
CA THR A 134 -9.88 4.81 -5.15
C THR A 134 -10.13 4.79 -3.66
N LEU A 135 -9.75 5.89 -2.97
CA LEU A 135 -10.06 6.02 -1.55
C LEU A 135 -11.58 6.16 -1.34
N ALA A 136 -12.11 5.42 -0.39
CA ALA A 136 -13.48 5.58 0.08
C ALA A 136 -13.65 6.92 0.80
N GLU A 137 -14.89 7.45 0.85
CA GLU A 137 -15.19 8.70 1.56
C GLU A 137 -14.73 8.66 3.02
N TYR A 138 -14.95 7.53 3.69
CA TYR A 138 -14.49 7.33 5.07
C TYR A 138 -12.95 7.44 5.20
N ALA A 139 -12.20 6.94 4.23
CA ALA A 139 -10.74 7.00 4.26
C ALA A 139 -10.22 8.44 4.15
N TRP A 140 -10.87 9.30 3.36
CA TRP A 140 -10.51 10.71 3.24
C TRP A 140 -10.63 11.46 4.56
N ASP A 141 -11.61 11.12 5.39
CA ASP A 141 -11.82 11.71 6.71
C ASP A 141 -10.92 11.09 7.80
N ASN A 142 -10.35 9.89 7.54
CA ASN A 142 -9.61 9.09 8.52
C ASN A 142 -8.28 8.56 7.94
N LEU A 143 -7.55 9.38 7.19
CA LEU A 143 -6.27 8.99 6.58
C LEU A 143 -5.25 8.48 7.61
N ASP A 144 -5.27 9.05 8.81
CA ASP A 144 -4.35 8.66 9.90
C ASP A 144 -4.58 7.22 10.40
N GLU A 145 -5.79 6.68 10.21
CA GLU A 145 -6.12 5.31 10.61
C GLU A 145 -5.69 4.27 9.59
N CYS A 146 -5.68 4.64 8.30
CA CYS A 146 -5.61 3.68 7.21
C CYS A 146 -4.37 3.80 6.33
N THR A 147 -3.52 4.82 6.53
CA THR A 147 -2.36 5.04 5.67
C THR A 147 -1.04 4.81 6.39
N LEU A 148 -0.04 4.35 5.65
CA LEU A 148 1.33 4.35 6.13
C LEU A 148 1.93 5.75 5.97
N SER A 149 2.58 6.23 7.03
CA SER A 149 3.42 7.43 6.98
C SER A 149 4.85 7.06 6.64
N PHE A 150 5.38 7.72 5.64
CA PHE A 150 6.80 7.63 5.31
C PHE A 150 7.54 8.73 6.07
N GLY A 151 8.45 8.36 6.98
CA GLY A 151 9.29 9.32 7.67
C GLY A 151 10.10 10.14 6.67
N TRP A 152 10.03 11.48 6.75
CA TRP A 152 10.67 12.40 5.80
C TRP A 152 12.18 12.28 5.84
N GLN A 153 12.76 11.66 4.85
CA GLN A 153 14.15 11.30 4.78
C GLN A 153 15.04 12.26 4.02
N ARG A 154 14.47 13.33 3.45
CA ARG A 154 15.30 14.39 2.87
C ARG A 154 16.37 14.88 3.84
N ILE A 155 16.11 14.80 5.14
CA ILE A 155 16.99 15.29 6.19
C ILE A 155 18.13 14.32 6.47
N ARG A 156 17.86 13.03 6.49
CA ARG A 156 18.90 12.01 6.69
C ARG A 156 19.87 11.92 5.49
N ARG A 157 19.41 12.24 4.27
CA ARG A 157 20.27 12.31 3.07
C ARG A 157 21.32 13.41 3.13
N ALA A 158 21.10 14.49 3.90
CA ALA A 158 22.08 15.56 4.05
C ALA A 158 23.22 15.20 5.03
N SER A 159 23.00 14.28 5.97
CA SER A 159 23.95 13.94 7.03
C SER A 159 24.57 12.53 6.92
N ALA A 160 24.00 11.63 6.13
CA ALA A 160 24.52 10.28 5.93
C ALA A 160 24.45 9.88 4.46
N LYS A 161 25.53 9.28 3.95
CA LYS A 161 25.70 8.92 2.53
C LYS A 161 24.68 7.92 1.99
N GLU A 162 23.90 7.25 2.83
CA GLU A 162 22.78 6.36 2.48
C GLU A 162 21.84 6.25 3.67
N VAL A 163 20.62 6.73 3.54
CA VAL A 163 19.60 6.52 4.57
C VAL A 163 18.32 6.03 3.95
N LEU A 164 17.89 4.90 4.44
CA LEU A 164 16.66 4.24 4.07
C LEU A 164 15.45 4.92 4.74
N PRO A 165 14.29 5.03 4.04
CA PRO A 165 13.05 5.47 4.63
C PRO A 165 12.63 4.58 5.80
N GLU A 166 12.25 5.21 6.88
CA GLU A 166 11.67 4.54 8.01
C GLU A 166 10.15 4.61 7.90
N ILE A 167 9.52 3.45 7.76
CA ILE A 167 8.07 3.36 7.65
C ILE A 167 7.51 3.41 9.05
N ILE A 168 6.65 4.37 9.29
CA ILE A 168 5.91 4.48 10.55
C ILE A 168 4.55 3.83 10.33
N PHE A 169 4.33 2.70 10.98
CA PHE A 169 3.00 2.11 11.06
C PHE A 169 2.16 2.92 12.02
N HIS A 170 1.07 3.49 11.54
CA HIS A 170 0.02 3.90 12.45
C HIS A 170 -0.54 2.62 13.09
N ARG A 171 -0.59 2.61 14.42
CA ARG A 171 -1.11 1.47 15.17
C ARG A 171 -2.50 1.14 14.64
N GLU A 172 -2.73 -0.10 14.21
CA GLU A 172 -4.07 -0.64 14.04
C GLU A 172 -4.80 -0.37 15.37
N ASN A 173 -5.80 0.49 15.36
CA ASN A 173 -6.67 0.62 16.50
C ASN A 173 -7.37 -0.73 16.65
N ASP A 174 -7.14 -1.39 17.78
CA ASP A 174 -7.73 -2.65 18.15
C ASP A 174 -9.21 -2.69 17.79
N GLU A 175 -9.69 -3.85 17.38
CA GLU A 175 -11.04 -4.24 16.92
C GLU A 175 -12.23 -3.79 17.81
N GLN A 176 -12.08 -2.78 18.67
CA GLN A 176 -13.06 -2.47 19.71
C GLN A 176 -14.09 -1.37 19.39
N ASP A 177 -14.09 -0.74 18.23
CA ASP A 177 -15.04 0.36 17.99
C ASP A 177 -16.04 0.16 16.84
N ILE A 178 -16.36 -1.11 16.51
CA ILE A 178 -17.48 -1.43 15.59
C ILE A 178 -18.87 -1.09 16.19
N SER A 179 -18.93 -0.79 17.50
CA SER A 179 -20.21 -0.60 18.22
C SER A 179 -20.83 0.80 18.15
N LYS A 180 -20.19 1.78 17.48
CA LYS A 180 -20.68 3.18 17.41
C LYS A 180 -21.32 3.60 16.11
N TYR A 181 -21.58 2.69 15.19
CA TYR A 181 -22.36 3.01 14.01
C TYR A 181 -23.86 3.01 14.36
N ASP A 182 -24.38 4.22 14.48
CA ASP A 182 -25.80 4.48 14.73
C ASP A 182 -26.62 3.98 13.54
N ALA A 183 -27.59 3.10 13.85
CA ALA A 183 -28.40 2.32 12.88
C ALA A 183 -29.44 3.15 12.09
N ASN A 184 -29.26 4.44 11.91
CA ASN A 184 -30.30 5.36 11.41
C ASN A 184 -30.25 5.74 9.93
N HIS A 185 -29.47 5.06 9.07
CA HIS A 185 -29.54 5.31 7.63
C HIS A 185 -29.94 4.05 6.85
N ASN A 186 -31.21 3.93 6.50
CA ASN A 186 -31.74 2.87 5.64
C ASN A 186 -31.02 2.73 4.28
N THR A 187 -30.36 3.77 3.80
CA THR A 187 -29.57 3.74 2.57
C THR A 187 -28.22 3.04 2.80
N ALA A 188 -27.61 3.23 3.96
CA ALA A 188 -26.37 2.56 4.33
C ALA A 188 -26.55 1.04 4.48
N VAL A 189 -27.71 0.57 4.95
CA VAL A 189 -28.01 -0.86 5.10
C VAL A 189 -28.12 -1.57 3.75
N LEU A 190 -28.66 -0.92 2.72
CA LEU A 190 -28.75 -1.49 1.36
C LEU A 190 -27.35 -1.55 0.69
N GLN A 191 -26.56 -0.50 0.80
CA GLN A 191 -25.17 -0.49 0.33
C GLN A 191 -24.30 -1.53 1.08
N LEU A 192 -24.45 -1.63 2.42
CA LEU A 192 -23.76 -2.67 3.20
C LEU A 192 -24.16 -4.09 2.75
N SER A 193 -25.41 -4.33 2.36
CA SER A 193 -25.85 -5.65 1.90
C SER A 193 -25.27 -6.02 0.53
N GLU A 194 -25.14 -5.06 -0.38
CA GLU A 194 -24.54 -5.25 -1.70
C GLU A 194 -23.02 -5.44 -1.58
N ASP A 195 -22.36 -4.66 -0.72
CA ASP A 195 -20.92 -4.78 -0.43
C ASP A 195 -20.61 -6.11 0.25
N LEU A 196 -21.42 -6.55 1.22
CA LEU A 196 -21.28 -7.88 1.83
C LEU A 196 -21.47 -9.01 0.82
N GLN A 197 -22.42 -8.89 -0.12
CA GLN A 197 -22.60 -9.88 -1.18
C GLN A 197 -21.40 -9.92 -2.14
N ARG A 198 -20.84 -8.74 -2.48
CA ARG A 198 -19.63 -8.63 -3.30
C ARG A 198 -18.42 -9.23 -2.58
N ARG A 199 -18.24 -8.93 -1.28
CA ARG A 199 -17.17 -9.50 -0.43
C ARG A 199 -17.25 -11.02 -0.39
N ASN A 200 -18.43 -11.54 -0.11
CA ASN A 200 -18.64 -12.99 -0.05
C ASN A 200 -18.32 -13.64 -1.39
N LYS A 201 -18.76 -13.04 -2.51
CA LYS A 201 -18.46 -13.55 -3.85
C LYS A 201 -16.97 -13.53 -4.16
N ASN A 202 -16.28 -12.42 -3.90
CA ASN A 202 -14.84 -12.28 -4.12
C ASN A 202 -14.05 -13.25 -3.23
N PHE A 203 -14.46 -13.42 -1.98
CA PHE A 203 -13.86 -14.37 -1.05
C PHE A 203 -14.03 -15.81 -1.56
N GLU A 204 -15.25 -16.21 -1.95
CA GLU A 204 -15.51 -17.53 -2.50
C GLU A 204 -14.75 -17.81 -3.81
N GLU A 205 -14.62 -16.81 -4.68
CA GLU A 205 -13.84 -16.93 -5.92
C GLU A 205 -12.36 -17.12 -5.61
N ASN A 206 -11.79 -16.33 -4.72
CA ASN A 206 -10.40 -16.44 -4.33
C ASN A 206 -10.11 -17.75 -3.62
N GLU A 207 -10.98 -18.19 -2.70
CA GLU A 207 -10.86 -19.50 -2.05
C GLU A 207 -10.86 -20.65 -3.08
N LYS A 208 -11.78 -20.61 -4.05
CA LYS A 208 -11.80 -21.60 -5.14
C LYS A 208 -10.50 -21.59 -5.96
N ILE A 209 -9.95 -20.41 -6.25
CA ILE A 209 -8.68 -20.26 -6.97
C ILE A 209 -7.52 -20.81 -6.14
N HIS A 210 -7.47 -20.52 -4.85
CA HIS A 210 -6.43 -21.05 -3.95
C HIS A 210 -6.46 -22.57 -3.83
N LEU A 211 -7.66 -23.16 -3.87
CA LEU A 211 -7.87 -24.62 -3.83
C LEU A 211 -7.60 -25.32 -5.17
N LEU A 212 -7.39 -24.57 -6.26
CA LEU A 212 -7.06 -25.18 -7.55
C LEU A 212 -5.75 -25.97 -7.47
N SER A 213 -5.85 -27.24 -7.83
CA SER A 213 -4.68 -28.10 -7.93
C SER A 213 -3.82 -27.73 -9.13
N THR A 214 -2.51 -27.69 -8.94
CA THR A 214 -1.54 -27.55 -10.02
C THR A 214 -1.10 -28.91 -10.59
N ALA A 215 -1.51 -30.02 -9.96
CA ALA A 215 -1.09 -31.37 -10.36
C ALA A 215 -1.61 -31.70 -11.76
N ASN A 216 -0.68 -32.20 -12.62
CA ASN A 216 -0.97 -32.64 -13.99
C ASN A 216 -1.56 -31.56 -14.94
N LYS A 217 -1.41 -30.27 -14.61
CA LYS A 217 -1.86 -29.14 -15.45
C LYS A 217 -0.68 -28.37 -15.99
N ASN A 218 -0.84 -27.86 -17.23
CA ASN A 218 0.04 -26.83 -17.73
C ASN A 218 -0.46 -25.42 -17.32
N CYS A 219 0.38 -24.41 -17.56
CA CYS A 219 0.06 -23.03 -17.17
C CYS A 219 -1.23 -22.50 -17.82
N TRP A 220 -1.46 -22.79 -19.10
CA TRP A 220 -2.65 -22.31 -19.81
C TRP A 220 -3.95 -22.98 -19.33
N GLU A 221 -3.91 -24.26 -18.99
CA GLU A 221 -5.06 -24.95 -18.38
C GLU A 221 -5.42 -24.34 -17.03
N TYR A 222 -4.42 -24.04 -16.20
CA TYR A 222 -4.63 -23.37 -14.92
C TYR A 222 -5.22 -21.97 -15.09
N ILE A 223 -4.67 -21.17 -16.02
CA ILE A 223 -5.20 -19.84 -16.37
C ILE A 223 -6.66 -19.93 -16.80
N PHE A 224 -7.02 -20.91 -17.61
CA PHE A 224 -8.39 -21.08 -18.08
C PHE A 224 -9.38 -21.39 -16.95
N GLU A 225 -8.97 -22.21 -15.99
CA GLU A 225 -9.78 -22.47 -14.80
C GLU A 225 -9.99 -21.21 -13.97
N VAL A 226 -8.95 -20.40 -13.79
CA VAL A 226 -9.08 -19.10 -13.10
C VAL A 226 -10.06 -18.19 -13.84
N ILE A 227 -9.98 -18.09 -15.16
CA ILE A 227 -10.92 -17.30 -16.00
C ILE A 227 -12.35 -17.79 -15.78
N ASN A 228 -12.57 -19.11 -15.74
CA ASN A 228 -13.90 -19.72 -15.56
C ASN A 228 -14.45 -19.45 -14.15
N ILE A 229 -13.62 -19.56 -13.10
CA ILE A 229 -14.05 -19.24 -11.73
C ILE A 229 -14.50 -17.77 -11.62
N LYS A 230 -13.74 -16.86 -12.24
CA LYS A 230 -14.09 -15.44 -12.27
C LYS A 230 -15.24 -15.10 -13.24
N GLY A 231 -15.72 -16.06 -14.03
CA GLY A 231 -16.82 -15.86 -14.97
C GLY A 231 -16.52 -14.84 -16.08
N ILE A 232 -15.25 -14.72 -16.48
CA ILE A 232 -14.79 -13.69 -17.42
C ILE A 232 -14.94 -14.19 -18.86
N SER A 233 -15.68 -13.44 -19.67
CA SER A 233 -15.83 -13.73 -21.10
C SER A 233 -14.54 -13.40 -21.89
N LYS A 234 -14.39 -14.01 -23.07
CA LYS A 234 -13.24 -13.76 -23.95
C LYS A 234 -13.03 -12.27 -24.28
N ALA A 235 -14.11 -11.56 -24.60
CA ALA A 235 -14.03 -10.13 -24.89
C ALA A 235 -13.57 -9.34 -23.65
N HIS A 236 -14.10 -9.66 -22.50
CA HIS A 236 -13.74 -9.01 -21.24
C HIS A 236 -12.30 -9.32 -20.83
N PHE A 237 -11.84 -10.57 -20.99
CA PHE A 237 -10.44 -10.95 -20.81
C PHE A 237 -9.50 -10.08 -21.66
N CYS A 238 -9.78 -9.94 -22.94
CA CYS A 238 -8.94 -9.13 -23.83
C CYS A 238 -8.93 -7.64 -23.45
N THR A 239 -10.03 -7.13 -22.93
CA THR A 239 -10.13 -5.74 -22.45
C THR A 239 -9.33 -5.53 -21.17
N LEU A 240 -9.51 -6.40 -20.19
CA LEU A 240 -8.86 -6.27 -18.88
C LEU A 240 -7.35 -6.51 -18.92
N THR A 241 -6.89 -7.43 -19.77
CA THR A 241 -5.47 -7.83 -19.84
C THR A 241 -4.69 -7.13 -20.94
N GLU A 242 -5.36 -6.39 -21.83
CA GLU A 242 -4.80 -5.85 -23.08
C GLU A 242 -4.08 -6.93 -23.95
N LEU A 243 -4.35 -8.20 -23.70
CA LEU A 243 -3.83 -9.32 -24.51
C LEU A 243 -4.75 -9.61 -25.70
N GLY A 244 -4.16 -10.09 -26.79
CA GLY A 244 -4.93 -10.53 -27.96
C GLY A 244 -5.75 -11.80 -27.68
N GLU A 245 -6.82 -12.00 -28.47
CA GLU A 245 -7.69 -13.18 -28.41
C GLU A 245 -6.93 -14.53 -28.50
N GLU A 246 -5.75 -14.50 -29.11
CA GLU A 246 -4.92 -15.71 -29.24
C GLU A 246 -4.53 -16.26 -27.86
N ASN A 247 -4.24 -15.38 -26.87
CA ASN A 247 -3.89 -15.81 -25.52
C ASN A 247 -5.07 -16.48 -24.79
N TYR A 248 -6.30 -15.95 -24.98
CA TYR A 248 -7.50 -16.63 -24.49
C TYR A 248 -7.69 -18.00 -25.12
N ARG A 249 -7.51 -18.11 -26.47
CA ARG A 249 -7.62 -19.39 -27.17
C ARG A 249 -6.53 -20.41 -26.76
N LYS A 250 -5.33 -19.90 -26.40
CA LYS A 250 -4.26 -20.75 -25.83
C LYS A 250 -4.71 -21.35 -24.49
N ALA A 251 -5.32 -20.57 -23.64
CA ALA A 251 -5.85 -21.02 -22.37
C ALA A 251 -7.02 -21.99 -22.57
N GLU A 252 -8.01 -21.66 -23.41
CA GLU A 252 -9.17 -22.51 -23.72
C GLU A 252 -8.77 -23.89 -24.27
N LYS A 253 -7.68 -23.95 -25.07
CA LYS A 253 -7.20 -25.19 -25.67
C LYS A 253 -6.13 -25.91 -24.83
N GLY A 254 -5.71 -25.34 -23.72
CA GLY A 254 -4.65 -25.90 -22.88
C GLY A 254 -3.35 -26.14 -23.64
N LEU A 255 -2.91 -25.17 -24.45
CA LEU A 255 -1.71 -25.35 -25.29
C LEU A 255 -0.45 -25.55 -24.43
N LYS A 256 0.47 -26.37 -24.89
CA LYS A 256 1.70 -26.72 -24.17
C LYS A 256 2.82 -25.68 -24.23
N ASN A 257 2.65 -24.60 -25.03
CA ASN A 257 3.64 -23.53 -25.10
C ASN A 257 3.43 -22.56 -23.92
N ASP A 258 4.41 -22.43 -23.05
CA ASP A 258 4.30 -21.64 -21.84
C ASP A 258 4.24 -20.13 -22.11
N PRO A 259 3.38 -19.39 -21.37
CA PRO A 259 3.31 -17.95 -21.47
C PRO A 259 4.60 -17.28 -20.92
N THR A 260 4.90 -16.08 -21.38
CA THR A 260 6.00 -15.27 -20.85
C THR A 260 5.64 -14.74 -19.48
N VAL A 261 6.66 -14.32 -18.67
CA VAL A 261 6.44 -13.62 -17.39
C VAL A 261 5.50 -12.44 -17.57
N ARG A 262 5.73 -11.61 -18.60
CA ARG A 262 4.88 -10.43 -18.88
C ARG A 262 3.44 -10.80 -19.21
N THR A 263 3.23 -11.87 -19.96
CA THR A 263 1.87 -12.38 -20.24
C THR A 263 1.16 -12.80 -18.96
N ILE A 264 1.86 -13.49 -18.07
CA ILE A 264 1.31 -13.91 -16.77
C ILE A 264 1.00 -12.70 -15.90
N VAL A 265 1.91 -11.71 -15.86
CA VAL A 265 1.69 -10.46 -15.11
C VAL A 265 0.50 -9.68 -15.68
N ALA A 266 0.38 -9.57 -17.02
CA ALA A 266 -0.77 -8.93 -17.65
C ALA A 266 -2.11 -9.61 -17.25
N ILE A 267 -2.12 -10.93 -17.17
CA ILE A 267 -3.28 -11.70 -16.69
C ILE A 267 -3.50 -11.44 -15.19
N GLY A 268 -2.45 -11.45 -14.38
CA GLY A 268 -2.51 -11.17 -12.94
C GLY A 268 -3.11 -9.81 -12.63
N VAL A 269 -2.62 -8.76 -13.28
CA VAL A 269 -3.14 -7.40 -13.14
C VAL A 269 -4.57 -7.30 -13.66
N GLY A 270 -4.81 -7.74 -14.89
CA GLY A 270 -6.11 -7.60 -15.54
C GLY A 270 -7.24 -8.37 -14.83
N LEU A 271 -6.94 -9.50 -14.23
CA LEU A 271 -7.90 -10.30 -13.46
C LEU A 271 -7.87 -9.99 -11.95
N SER A 272 -7.08 -9.01 -11.52
CA SER A 272 -6.89 -8.65 -10.11
C SER A 272 -6.58 -9.86 -9.24
N LEU A 273 -5.57 -10.65 -9.65
CA LEU A 273 -5.12 -11.84 -8.93
C LEU A 273 -4.10 -11.45 -7.87
N ASP A 274 -4.09 -12.20 -6.78
CA ASP A 274 -3.04 -12.08 -5.77
C ASP A 274 -1.71 -12.67 -6.25
N ILE A 275 -0.65 -12.31 -5.55
CA ILE A 275 0.72 -12.71 -5.91
C ILE A 275 0.91 -14.23 -5.81
N GLU A 276 0.23 -14.90 -4.89
CA GLU A 276 0.35 -16.36 -4.73
C GLU A 276 -0.19 -17.09 -5.95
N THR A 277 -1.34 -16.65 -6.48
CA THR A 277 -1.93 -17.19 -7.71
C THR A 277 -1.02 -16.96 -8.91
N VAL A 278 -0.42 -15.77 -9.01
CA VAL A 278 0.53 -15.43 -10.08
C VAL A 278 1.81 -16.26 -9.96
N ASP A 279 2.33 -16.45 -8.76
CA ASP A 279 3.51 -17.30 -8.52
C ASP A 279 3.22 -18.78 -8.88
N LYS A 280 1.99 -19.31 -8.65
CA LYS A 280 1.56 -20.62 -9.14
C LYS A 280 1.57 -20.70 -10.68
N MET A 281 1.09 -19.65 -11.37
CA MET A 281 1.13 -19.59 -12.83
C MET A 281 2.57 -19.57 -13.36
N LEU A 282 3.44 -18.76 -12.74
CA LEU A 282 4.86 -18.70 -13.08
C LEU A 282 5.53 -20.06 -12.88
N TYR A 283 5.27 -20.70 -11.76
CA TYR A 283 5.80 -22.06 -11.48
C TYR A 283 5.38 -23.08 -12.56
N LEU A 284 4.11 -23.09 -12.93
CA LEU A 284 3.58 -23.98 -13.99
C LEU A 284 4.18 -23.68 -15.37
N ALA A 285 4.60 -22.43 -15.62
CA ALA A 285 5.30 -22.04 -16.83
C ALA A 285 6.83 -22.28 -16.75
N GLY A 286 7.33 -22.92 -15.68
CA GLY A 286 8.78 -23.09 -15.47
C GLY A 286 9.53 -21.78 -15.30
N ARG A 287 8.88 -20.74 -14.76
CA ARG A 287 9.39 -19.38 -14.60
C ARG A 287 9.28 -18.92 -13.15
N SER A 288 9.97 -17.85 -12.82
CA SER A 288 9.88 -17.16 -11.54
C SER A 288 10.30 -15.71 -11.70
N PHE A 289 9.88 -14.84 -10.81
CA PHE A 289 10.49 -13.54 -10.68
C PHE A 289 11.95 -13.68 -10.25
N LYS A 290 12.82 -12.94 -10.93
CA LYS A 290 14.22 -12.80 -10.55
C LYS A 290 14.35 -11.54 -9.70
N ASP A 291 15.45 -11.40 -8.95
CA ASP A 291 15.71 -10.19 -8.18
C ASP A 291 16.34 -9.09 -9.04
N THR A 292 15.72 -8.81 -10.19
CA THR A 292 16.09 -7.71 -11.09
C THR A 292 15.19 -6.50 -10.83
N PRO A 293 15.65 -5.26 -11.12
CA PRO A 293 14.80 -4.08 -11.01
C PRO A 293 13.50 -4.17 -11.82
N GLU A 294 13.57 -4.78 -13.01
CA GLU A 294 12.42 -5.00 -13.87
C GLU A 294 11.41 -5.99 -13.28
N ASP A 295 11.88 -7.14 -12.78
CA ASP A 295 11.00 -8.13 -12.15
C ASP A 295 10.36 -7.59 -10.86
N ARG A 296 11.08 -6.74 -10.10
CA ARG A 296 10.49 -6.02 -8.96
C ARG A 296 9.39 -5.07 -9.40
N ALA A 297 9.56 -4.37 -10.53
CA ALA A 297 8.52 -3.50 -11.09
C ALA A 297 7.30 -4.31 -11.55
N LEU A 298 7.51 -5.44 -12.22
CA LEU A 298 6.44 -6.34 -12.63
C LEU A 298 5.67 -6.91 -11.43
N ARG A 299 6.39 -7.32 -10.39
CA ARG A 299 5.78 -7.81 -9.14
C ARG A 299 4.99 -6.72 -8.44
N PHE A 300 5.52 -5.50 -8.39
CA PHE A 300 4.85 -4.34 -7.81
C PHE A 300 3.54 -3.97 -8.53
N CYS A 301 3.46 -4.18 -9.85
CA CYS A 301 2.19 -4.03 -10.58
C CYS A 301 1.08 -4.94 -10.05
N ILE A 302 1.41 -6.14 -9.58
CA ILE A 302 0.44 -7.10 -9.03
C ILE A 302 0.08 -6.75 -7.59
N THR A 303 1.06 -6.37 -6.77
CA THR A 303 0.90 -6.19 -5.32
C THR A 303 0.59 -4.74 -4.93
N GLY A 304 1.48 -3.83 -5.25
CA GLY A 304 1.38 -2.41 -4.90
C GLY A 304 0.32 -1.64 -5.70
N LEU A 305 0.12 -2.00 -6.96
CA LEU A 305 -0.90 -1.44 -7.85
C LEU A 305 -2.12 -2.36 -8.03
N SER A 306 -2.37 -3.26 -7.08
CA SER A 306 -3.55 -4.13 -7.12
C SER A 306 -4.85 -3.32 -7.20
N GLY A 307 -5.72 -3.65 -8.15
CA GLY A 307 -6.97 -2.92 -8.42
C GLY A 307 -6.81 -1.69 -9.32
N HIS A 308 -5.60 -1.38 -9.80
CA HIS A 308 -5.40 -0.43 -10.87
C HIS A 308 -5.58 -1.09 -12.24
N PRO A 309 -6.06 -0.36 -13.26
CA PRO A 309 -6.14 -0.90 -14.61
C PRO A 309 -4.73 -1.13 -15.17
N ILE A 310 -4.63 -2.03 -16.15
CA ILE A 310 -3.36 -2.35 -16.80
C ILE A 310 -2.68 -1.13 -17.44
N SER A 311 -3.47 -0.12 -17.81
CA SER A 311 -2.96 1.17 -18.33
C SER A 311 -2.06 1.88 -17.31
N ASP A 312 -2.47 1.93 -16.04
CA ASP A 312 -1.69 2.59 -14.98
C ASP A 312 -0.37 1.84 -14.73
N CYS A 313 -0.43 0.50 -14.76
CA CYS A 313 0.77 -0.33 -14.69
C CYS A 313 1.70 -0.10 -15.89
N ASN A 314 1.14 0.09 -17.07
CA ASN A 314 1.90 0.38 -18.28
C ASN A 314 2.57 1.76 -18.21
N ASP A 315 1.88 2.79 -17.73
CA ASP A 315 2.44 4.12 -17.53
C ASP A 315 3.58 4.07 -16.48
N PHE A 316 3.39 3.31 -15.41
CA PHE A 316 4.42 3.07 -14.38
C PHE A 316 5.66 2.37 -14.94
N LEU A 317 5.50 1.34 -15.79
CA LEU A 317 6.60 0.60 -16.42
C LEU A 317 7.33 1.46 -17.45
N ALA A 318 6.57 2.16 -18.31
CA ALA A 318 7.11 3.03 -19.36
C ALA A 318 7.94 4.19 -18.78
N ALA A 319 7.49 4.81 -17.70
CA ALA A 319 8.22 5.87 -17.00
C ALA A 319 9.62 5.42 -16.52
N ARG A 320 9.84 4.11 -16.41
CA ARG A 320 11.13 3.49 -15.98
C ARG A 320 11.91 2.86 -17.13
N GLY A 321 11.42 3.04 -18.36
CA GLY A 321 12.05 2.47 -19.55
C GLY A 321 11.89 0.96 -19.71
N TYR A 322 10.93 0.36 -18.99
CA TYR A 322 10.58 -1.06 -19.14
C TYR A 322 9.50 -1.23 -20.22
N GLU A 323 9.50 -2.39 -20.85
CA GLU A 323 8.44 -2.74 -21.80
C GLU A 323 7.08 -2.83 -21.07
N THR A 324 6.03 -2.41 -21.75
CA THR A 324 4.66 -2.46 -21.25
C THR A 324 4.09 -3.88 -21.25
N LEU A 325 3.02 -4.08 -20.46
CA LEU A 325 2.23 -5.31 -20.45
C LEU A 325 1.25 -5.32 -21.64
N GLY A 326 0.81 -6.50 -22.04
CA GLY A 326 -0.13 -6.67 -23.15
C GLY A 326 0.54 -6.73 -24.51
N THR A 327 -0.28 -6.81 -25.57
CA THR A 327 0.17 -6.91 -26.98
C THR A 327 -0.20 -5.66 -27.80
N LYS A 328 -0.98 -4.74 -27.22
CA LYS A 328 -1.32 -3.49 -27.88
C LYS A 328 -0.17 -2.50 -27.67
N GLN A 329 0.68 -2.33 -28.69
CA GLN A 329 1.56 -1.16 -28.72
C GLN A 329 0.68 0.09 -28.78
N ARG A 330 0.79 0.96 -27.77
CA ARG A 330 0.25 2.31 -27.88
C ARG A 330 1.11 3.07 -28.89
N LEU A 331 0.51 3.37 -30.04
CA LEU A 331 1.07 4.29 -31.06
C LEU A 331 1.08 5.71 -30.50
#